data_295bafb039d011143ec8ff9ef4940cf8
#
_entry.id   295bafb039d011143ec8ff9ef4940cf8
#
_cell.length_a   1.000
_cell.length_b   1.000
_cell.length_c   1.000
_cell.angle_alpha   90.00
_cell.angle_beta   90.00
_cell.angle_gamma   90.00
#
_symmetry.space_group_name_H-M   'P 1'
#
loop_
_entity.id
_entity.type
_entity.pdbx_description
1 polymer ?
#
loop_
_entity_poly.entity_id
_entity_poly.type
_entity_poly.pdbx_seq_one_letter_code
_entity_poly.pdbx_strand_id
1 'polypeptide(L)'
;MTLSTLFRVLLRNQARVNWRYLPRLAFLLVLGGLNSYLACLEQAVDGEDIAAAQLVAPPIFILGYWRSGTTHLHNLLSCDPSLTCPTAYQAMFPHHFVYSQPWGAGIFNAFTPGKRPMDNVALYGATPHEEEMALAALCGISPYMQALFPATGDGAYSAVDPAKLPPGALAEWQANFLLFLKKLSFSKGKRIVLKSPPHLGRISVLLNMFPGAKFIHIVRNPYAVYLSSQKLWRSGLAYSHLQKADPRRLEELILSWYMELYALFERDRCLIPPGSLFELRFEDLETSPRECLETLYAELDLPNFELCWQRAAQYLRKLGGYKKNRHRLVEEERAKVSQRWAFNFARYGYPLIPPLGQGVAVSFS
;
A
#
# COMPACT_ATOMS: atom_id res chain seq x y z
N MET A 1 -12.80 3.25 -9.60
CA MET A 1 -13.82 4.08 -8.89
C MET A 1 -15.07 4.15 -9.73
N THR A 2 -16.27 3.96 -9.17
CA THR A 2 -17.56 4.16 -9.86
C THR A 2 -17.92 5.64 -9.92
N LEU A 3 -18.94 5.99 -10.73
CA LEU A 3 -19.45 7.37 -10.78
C LEU A 3 -19.93 7.85 -9.41
N SER A 4 -20.67 7.03 -8.67
CA SER A 4 -21.21 7.40 -7.36
C SER A 4 -20.10 7.75 -6.37
N THR A 5 -19.04 6.93 -6.30
CA THR A 5 -17.87 7.19 -5.45
C THR A 5 -17.12 8.44 -5.92
N LEU A 6 -16.93 8.61 -7.24
CA LEU A 6 -16.24 9.80 -7.79
C LEU A 6 -17.00 11.10 -7.47
N PHE A 7 -18.33 11.13 -7.66
CA PHE A 7 -19.16 12.29 -7.33
C PHE A 7 -19.11 12.61 -5.84
N ARG A 8 -19.19 11.60 -4.97
CA ARG A 8 -19.08 11.78 -3.52
C ARG A 8 -17.73 12.40 -3.14
N VAL A 9 -16.63 11.91 -3.71
CA VAL A 9 -15.28 12.44 -3.49
C VAL A 9 -15.15 13.88 -4.00
N LEU A 10 -15.70 14.19 -5.19
CA LEU A 10 -15.72 15.56 -5.74
C LEU A 10 -16.53 16.52 -4.88
N LEU A 11 -17.72 16.11 -4.41
CA LEU A 11 -18.56 16.93 -3.55
C LEU A 11 -17.89 17.24 -2.22
N ARG A 12 -17.26 16.24 -1.56
CA ARG A 12 -16.48 16.45 -0.32
C ARG A 12 -15.38 17.49 -0.50
N ASN A 13 -14.79 17.53 -1.70
CA ASN A 13 -13.72 18.46 -2.06
C ASN A 13 -14.24 19.71 -2.77
N GLN A 14 -15.56 20.01 -2.68
CA GLN A 14 -16.19 21.19 -3.29
C GLN A 14 -15.88 21.33 -4.80
N ALA A 15 -15.67 20.19 -5.48
CA ALA A 15 -15.28 20.12 -6.90
C ALA A 15 -14.06 21.01 -7.26
N ARG A 16 -13.15 21.25 -6.31
CA ARG A 16 -11.93 22.08 -6.49
C ARG A 16 -10.93 21.39 -7.42
N VAL A 17 -11.28 21.31 -8.70
CA VAL A 17 -10.43 20.77 -9.75
C VAL A 17 -9.77 21.93 -10.51
N ASN A 18 -8.45 21.90 -10.68
CA ASN A 18 -7.77 22.88 -11.48
C ASN A 18 -8.04 22.61 -12.97
N TRP A 19 -8.30 23.67 -13.76
CA TRP A 19 -8.68 23.58 -15.17
C TRP A 19 -7.73 22.73 -16.03
N ARG A 20 -6.44 22.70 -15.70
CA ARG A 20 -5.43 21.87 -16.38
C ARG A 20 -5.70 20.37 -16.27
N TYR A 21 -6.45 19.94 -15.28
CA TYR A 21 -6.79 18.54 -15.03
C TYR A 21 -8.21 18.16 -15.46
N LEU A 22 -8.95 19.06 -16.12
CA LEU A 22 -10.27 18.76 -16.66
C LEU A 22 -10.28 17.59 -17.66
N PRO A 23 -9.28 17.41 -18.57
CA PRO A 23 -9.21 16.24 -19.42
C PRO A 23 -9.09 14.93 -18.61
N ARG A 24 -8.34 14.97 -17.50
CA ARG A 24 -8.22 13.83 -16.58
C ARG A 24 -9.53 13.56 -15.85
N LEU A 25 -10.23 14.58 -15.39
CA LEU A 25 -11.55 14.43 -14.78
C LEU A 25 -12.55 13.84 -15.78
N ALA A 26 -12.55 14.30 -17.03
CA ALA A 26 -13.40 13.73 -18.08
C ALA A 26 -13.10 12.23 -18.30
N PHE A 27 -11.82 11.85 -18.34
CA PHE A 27 -11.41 10.45 -18.42
C PHE A 27 -11.91 9.65 -17.21
N LEU A 28 -11.78 10.18 -15.97
CA LEU A 28 -12.27 9.52 -14.76
C LEU A 28 -13.80 9.37 -14.77
N LEU A 29 -14.55 10.32 -15.33
CA LEU A 29 -16.01 10.22 -15.48
C LEU A 29 -16.40 9.10 -16.46
N VAL A 30 -15.75 9.02 -17.61
CA VAL A 30 -15.99 7.96 -18.61
C VAL A 30 -15.65 6.59 -18.01
N LEU A 31 -14.46 6.47 -17.40
CA LEU A 31 -14.03 5.23 -16.75
C LEU A 31 -14.95 4.87 -15.57
N GLY A 32 -15.39 5.87 -14.81
CA GLY A 32 -16.35 5.70 -13.71
C GLY A 32 -17.70 5.17 -14.19
N GLY A 33 -18.19 5.62 -15.36
CA GLY A 33 -19.37 5.08 -16.01
C GLY A 33 -19.22 3.62 -16.37
N LEU A 34 -18.12 3.28 -17.04
CA LEU A 34 -17.80 1.89 -17.38
C LEU A 34 -17.68 1.00 -16.14
N ASN A 35 -16.96 1.47 -15.12
CA ASN A 35 -16.83 0.72 -13.86
C ASN A 35 -18.18 0.52 -13.15
N SER A 36 -19.07 1.51 -13.21
CA SER A 36 -20.42 1.38 -12.65
C SER A 36 -21.25 0.35 -13.39
N TYR A 37 -21.19 0.34 -14.72
CA TYR A 37 -21.89 -0.65 -15.55
C TYR A 37 -21.38 -2.06 -15.29
N LEU A 38 -20.05 -2.26 -15.32
CA LEU A 38 -19.45 -3.57 -15.08
C LEU A 38 -19.67 -4.06 -13.62
N ALA A 39 -19.74 -3.14 -12.64
CA ALA A 39 -20.11 -3.48 -11.28
C ALA A 39 -21.54 -4.02 -11.18
N CYS A 40 -22.49 -3.44 -11.92
CA CYS A 40 -23.85 -3.97 -11.98
C CYS A 40 -23.90 -5.37 -12.62
N LEU A 41 -23.12 -5.62 -13.66
CA LEU A 41 -23.02 -6.94 -14.28
C LEU A 41 -22.43 -7.98 -13.32
N GLU A 42 -21.34 -7.66 -12.64
CA GLU A 42 -20.76 -8.56 -11.64
C GLU A 42 -21.75 -8.86 -10.51
N GLN A 43 -22.45 -7.84 -10.01
CA GLN A 43 -23.46 -8.04 -8.97
C GLN A 43 -24.59 -8.95 -9.43
N ALA A 44 -24.99 -8.85 -10.70
CA ALA A 44 -26.06 -9.68 -11.25
C ALA A 44 -25.61 -11.14 -11.50
N VAL A 45 -24.33 -11.37 -11.83
CA VAL A 45 -23.81 -12.70 -12.19
C VAL A 45 -23.23 -13.42 -10.97
N ASP A 46 -22.39 -12.74 -10.20
CA ASP A 46 -21.57 -13.34 -9.13
C ASP A 46 -21.94 -12.84 -7.73
N GLY A 47 -22.89 -11.92 -7.59
CA GLY A 47 -23.16 -11.20 -6.35
C GLY A 47 -23.52 -12.08 -5.16
N GLU A 48 -24.36 -13.10 -5.35
CA GLU A 48 -24.77 -14.06 -4.31
C GLU A 48 -23.59 -14.92 -3.88
N ASP A 49 -22.83 -15.44 -4.81
CA ASP A 49 -21.67 -16.30 -4.53
C ASP A 49 -20.56 -15.52 -3.82
N ILE A 50 -20.31 -14.28 -4.25
CA ILE A 50 -19.38 -13.37 -3.56
C ILE A 50 -19.86 -13.09 -2.12
N ALA A 51 -21.14 -12.84 -1.93
CA ALA A 51 -21.69 -12.59 -0.60
C ALA A 51 -21.55 -13.80 0.33
N ALA A 52 -21.73 -15.01 -0.21
CA ALA A 52 -21.58 -16.28 0.51
C ALA A 52 -20.11 -16.66 0.77
N ALA A 53 -19.16 -16.11 0.02
CA ALA A 53 -17.75 -16.46 0.12
C ALA A 53 -17.19 -16.20 1.54
N GLN A 54 -16.39 -17.14 2.02
CA GLN A 54 -15.71 -17.07 3.30
C GLN A 54 -14.19 -16.98 3.08
N LEU A 55 -13.48 -16.32 4.01
CA LEU A 55 -12.02 -16.34 4.00
C LEU A 55 -11.53 -17.72 4.49
N VAL A 56 -10.59 -18.31 3.78
CA VAL A 56 -10.02 -19.64 4.11
C VAL A 56 -9.29 -19.62 5.46
N ALA A 57 -8.64 -18.51 5.79
CA ALA A 57 -7.97 -18.28 7.06
C ALA A 57 -7.84 -16.77 7.32
N PRO A 58 -7.60 -16.34 8.57
CA PRO A 58 -7.30 -14.94 8.87
C PRO A 58 -6.11 -14.44 8.03
N PRO A 59 -6.18 -13.21 7.48
CA PRO A 59 -5.15 -12.66 6.61
C PRO A 59 -3.77 -12.51 7.28
N ILE A 60 -2.74 -12.37 6.45
CA ILE A 60 -1.39 -11.94 6.84
C ILE A 60 -1.23 -10.48 6.39
N PHE A 61 -0.88 -9.58 7.30
CA PHE A 61 -0.69 -8.16 7.02
C PHE A 61 0.79 -7.78 7.06
N ILE A 62 1.30 -7.26 5.94
CA ILE A 62 2.63 -6.64 5.89
C ILE A 62 2.47 -5.18 6.30
N LEU A 63 3.03 -4.83 7.45
CA LEU A 63 3.06 -3.50 8.02
C LEU A 63 4.39 -2.82 7.70
N GLY A 64 4.35 -1.52 7.48
CA GLY A 64 5.54 -0.69 7.28
C GLY A 64 5.18 0.59 6.54
N TYR A 65 5.90 1.66 6.83
CA TYR A 65 5.68 2.93 6.15
C TYR A 65 5.98 2.82 4.64
N TRP A 66 5.42 3.73 3.83
CA TRP A 66 5.77 3.79 2.41
C TRP A 66 7.29 3.77 2.21
N ARG A 67 7.76 3.01 1.26
CA ARG A 67 9.18 2.88 0.87
C ARG A 67 10.08 2.15 1.87
N SER A 68 9.55 1.51 2.89
CA SER A 68 10.31 0.66 3.82
C SER A 68 10.63 -0.75 3.30
N GLY A 69 10.30 -1.05 2.03
CA GLY A 69 10.57 -2.38 1.45
C GLY A 69 9.39 -3.34 1.47
N THR A 70 8.21 -2.89 1.92
CA THR A 70 6.97 -3.70 1.98
C THR A 70 6.63 -4.37 0.66
N THR A 71 6.86 -3.72 -0.50
CA THR A 71 6.61 -4.31 -1.83
C THR A 71 7.57 -5.47 -2.12
N HIS A 72 8.84 -5.38 -1.72
CA HIS A 72 9.80 -6.47 -1.93
C HIS A 72 9.40 -7.71 -1.12
N LEU A 73 9.09 -7.53 0.16
CA LEU A 73 8.59 -8.60 1.02
C LEU A 73 7.29 -9.20 0.49
N HIS A 74 6.34 -8.36 0.04
CA HIS A 74 5.08 -8.81 -0.55
C HIS A 74 5.29 -9.70 -1.79
N ASN A 75 6.21 -9.30 -2.67
CA ASN A 75 6.57 -10.10 -3.83
C ASN A 75 7.21 -11.45 -3.46
N LEU A 76 8.05 -11.48 -2.41
CA LEU A 76 8.64 -12.72 -1.92
C LEU A 76 7.57 -13.68 -1.36
N LEU A 77 6.66 -13.16 -0.52
CA LEU A 77 5.56 -13.98 0.03
C LEU A 77 4.55 -14.40 -1.05
N SER A 78 4.37 -13.61 -2.11
CA SER A 78 3.52 -14.00 -3.23
C SER A 78 4.06 -15.17 -4.06
N CYS A 79 5.31 -15.56 -3.84
CA CYS A 79 5.89 -16.77 -4.42
C CYS A 79 5.38 -18.06 -3.76
N ASP A 80 4.82 -17.97 -2.55
CA ASP A 80 4.21 -19.12 -1.89
C ASP A 80 2.89 -19.50 -2.58
N PRO A 81 2.79 -20.73 -3.12
CA PRO A 81 1.59 -21.17 -3.82
C PRO A 81 0.38 -21.40 -2.90
N SER A 82 0.58 -21.51 -1.58
CA SER A 82 -0.50 -21.62 -0.59
C SER A 82 -1.12 -20.27 -0.23
N LEU A 83 -0.45 -19.18 -0.57
CA LEU A 83 -0.88 -17.82 -0.33
C LEU A 83 -1.44 -17.16 -1.60
N THR A 84 -2.21 -16.12 -1.42
CA THR A 84 -2.65 -15.23 -2.50
C THR A 84 -2.55 -13.78 -2.06
N CYS A 85 -2.48 -12.88 -3.02
CA CYS A 85 -2.50 -11.44 -2.77
C CYS A 85 -3.34 -10.72 -3.84
N PRO A 86 -3.81 -9.50 -3.58
CA PRO A 86 -4.39 -8.66 -4.61
C PRO A 86 -3.41 -8.45 -5.76
N THR A 87 -3.91 -8.51 -6.98
CA THR A 87 -3.12 -8.17 -8.17
C THR A 87 -3.37 -6.71 -8.58
N ALA A 88 -2.52 -6.17 -9.45
CA ALA A 88 -2.69 -4.81 -9.95
C ALA A 88 -4.04 -4.61 -10.65
N TYR A 89 -4.49 -5.59 -11.45
CA TYR A 89 -5.82 -5.52 -12.06
C TYR A 89 -6.93 -5.47 -11.02
N GLN A 90 -6.89 -6.35 -10.03
CA GLN A 90 -7.89 -6.43 -8.96
C GLN A 90 -7.93 -5.16 -8.10
N ALA A 91 -6.76 -4.59 -7.79
CA ALA A 91 -6.66 -3.35 -7.03
C ALA A 91 -7.16 -2.12 -7.80
N MET A 92 -6.97 -2.08 -9.14
CA MET A 92 -7.42 -0.98 -9.98
C MET A 92 -8.89 -1.06 -10.36
N PHE A 93 -9.45 -2.29 -10.45
CA PHE A 93 -10.84 -2.54 -10.84
C PHE A 93 -11.61 -3.36 -9.77
N PRO A 94 -11.62 -2.90 -8.50
CA PRO A 94 -12.15 -3.69 -7.40
C PRO A 94 -13.66 -3.91 -7.46
N HIS A 95 -14.37 -3.08 -8.22
CA HIS A 95 -15.81 -3.15 -8.35
C HIS A 95 -16.29 -4.35 -9.19
N HIS A 96 -15.44 -4.84 -10.13
CA HIS A 96 -15.91 -5.81 -11.14
C HIS A 96 -14.83 -6.80 -11.59
N PHE A 97 -13.73 -6.96 -10.87
CA PHE A 97 -12.62 -7.81 -11.34
C PHE A 97 -12.98 -9.31 -11.41
N VAL A 98 -13.93 -9.77 -10.62
CA VAL A 98 -14.39 -11.17 -10.68
C VAL A 98 -14.95 -11.46 -12.05
N TYR A 99 -15.83 -10.59 -12.53
CA TYR A 99 -16.47 -10.69 -13.85
C TYR A 99 -15.50 -10.35 -15.00
N SER A 100 -14.70 -9.28 -14.85
CA SER A 100 -13.98 -8.70 -15.98
C SER A 100 -12.53 -9.18 -16.14
N GLN A 101 -11.90 -9.76 -15.15
CA GLN A 101 -10.49 -10.13 -15.21
C GLN A 101 -10.16 -11.13 -16.33
N PRO A 102 -11.00 -12.13 -16.69
CA PRO A 102 -10.67 -13.08 -17.73
C PRO A 102 -10.35 -12.45 -19.10
N TRP A 103 -11.01 -11.34 -19.42
CA TRP A 103 -10.82 -10.62 -20.69
C TRP A 103 -10.16 -9.24 -20.52
N GLY A 104 -10.39 -8.56 -19.41
CA GLY A 104 -9.92 -7.20 -19.16
C GLY A 104 -8.44 -7.12 -18.77
N ALA A 105 -7.87 -8.18 -18.17
CA ALA A 105 -6.46 -8.18 -17.79
C ALA A 105 -5.51 -8.06 -18.99
N GLY A 106 -5.85 -8.65 -20.14
CA GLY A 106 -5.10 -8.48 -21.39
C GLY A 106 -5.11 -7.04 -21.87
N ILE A 107 -6.28 -6.40 -21.87
CA ILE A 107 -6.46 -4.98 -22.24
C ILE A 107 -5.63 -4.09 -21.28
N PHE A 108 -5.74 -4.31 -19.98
CA PHE A 108 -4.97 -3.58 -18.99
C PHE A 108 -3.46 -3.65 -19.24
N ASN A 109 -2.93 -4.84 -19.54
CA ASN A 109 -1.52 -5.03 -19.85
C ASN A 109 -1.06 -4.27 -21.11
N ALA A 110 -1.92 -4.15 -22.11
CA ALA A 110 -1.60 -3.42 -23.35
C ALA A 110 -1.46 -1.90 -23.12
N PHE A 111 -2.12 -1.35 -22.10
CA PHE A 111 -2.10 0.09 -21.78
C PHE A 111 -1.21 0.45 -20.58
N THR A 112 -0.64 -0.53 -19.88
CA THR A 112 0.28 -0.25 -18.75
C THR A 112 1.70 -0.06 -19.26
N PRO A 113 2.50 0.82 -18.60
CA PRO A 113 3.87 1.10 -19.02
C PRO A 113 4.86 -0.05 -18.74
N GLY A 114 4.41 -1.20 -18.24
CA GLY A 114 5.22 -2.36 -17.89
C GLY A 114 6.09 -2.19 -16.64
N LYS A 115 6.37 -0.96 -16.22
CA LYS A 115 7.12 -0.62 -14.99
C LYS A 115 6.48 0.58 -14.29
N ARG A 116 6.57 0.59 -12.96
CA ARG A 116 6.10 1.73 -12.16
C ARG A 116 7.03 2.92 -12.30
N PRO A 117 6.52 4.16 -12.47
CA PRO A 117 7.36 5.34 -12.67
C PRO A 117 8.30 5.66 -11.51
N MET A 118 7.92 5.31 -10.26
CA MET A 118 8.65 5.68 -9.07
C MET A 118 9.83 4.76 -8.74
N ASP A 119 9.86 3.50 -9.21
CA ASP A 119 10.85 2.53 -8.73
C ASP A 119 11.21 1.39 -9.70
N ASN A 120 10.80 1.48 -10.95
CA ASN A 120 11.08 0.46 -11.98
C ASN A 120 10.59 -0.97 -11.68
N VAL A 121 9.77 -1.15 -10.65
CA VAL A 121 9.13 -2.45 -10.37
C VAL A 121 8.15 -2.78 -11.48
N ALA A 122 8.12 -4.04 -11.91
CA ALA A 122 7.20 -4.51 -12.95
C ALA A 122 5.74 -4.19 -12.59
N LEU A 123 4.96 -3.76 -13.59
CA LEU A 123 3.54 -3.46 -13.45
C LEU A 123 2.77 -4.13 -14.59
N TYR A 124 2.15 -5.25 -14.27
CA TYR A 124 1.22 -5.99 -15.13
C TYR A 124 -0.01 -6.36 -14.31
N GLY A 125 -1.10 -6.72 -14.97
CA GLY A 125 -2.35 -7.06 -14.28
C GLY A 125 -2.22 -8.15 -13.22
N ALA A 126 -1.27 -9.08 -13.38
CA ALA A 126 -1.03 -10.18 -12.45
C ALA A 126 0.00 -9.85 -11.35
N THR A 127 0.69 -8.69 -11.37
CA THR A 127 1.68 -8.35 -10.34
C THR A 127 1.02 -8.08 -8.99
N PRO A 128 1.63 -8.52 -7.87
CA PRO A 128 1.14 -8.19 -6.53
C PRO A 128 0.97 -6.68 -6.33
N HIS A 129 -0.15 -6.28 -5.76
CA HIS A 129 -0.45 -4.87 -5.53
C HIS A 129 -1.07 -4.66 -4.15
N GLU A 130 -1.08 -3.41 -3.68
CA GLU A 130 -1.66 -3.06 -2.41
C GLU A 130 -3.17 -2.84 -2.51
N GLU A 131 -3.92 -3.40 -1.56
CA GLU A 131 -5.37 -3.29 -1.46
C GLU A 131 -5.86 -1.88 -1.14
N GLU A 132 -5.01 -1.00 -0.62
CA GLU A 132 -5.37 0.39 -0.35
C GLU A 132 -5.83 1.13 -1.61
N MET A 133 -5.29 0.77 -2.79
CA MET A 133 -5.76 1.30 -4.07
C MET A 133 -7.20 0.85 -4.37
N ALA A 134 -7.51 -0.41 -4.04
CA ALA A 134 -8.88 -0.91 -4.17
C ALA A 134 -9.84 -0.18 -3.22
N LEU A 135 -9.46 0.02 -1.96
CA LEU A 135 -10.27 0.73 -0.97
C LEU A 135 -10.49 2.20 -1.34
N ALA A 136 -9.44 2.86 -1.83
CA ALA A 136 -9.54 4.21 -2.39
C ALA A 136 -10.58 4.27 -3.53
N ALA A 137 -10.63 3.25 -4.39
CA ALA A 137 -11.58 3.19 -5.49
C ALA A 137 -13.00 2.81 -5.04
N LEU A 138 -13.15 1.90 -4.05
CA LEU A 138 -14.44 1.41 -3.55
C LEU A 138 -15.20 2.48 -2.76
N CYS A 139 -14.59 3.06 -1.73
CA CYS A 139 -15.26 3.96 -0.80
C CYS A 139 -14.71 5.40 -0.78
N GLY A 140 -13.56 5.65 -1.40
CA GLY A 140 -12.92 6.97 -1.34
C GLY A 140 -12.45 7.35 0.08
N ILE A 141 -12.19 6.36 0.95
CA ILE A 141 -11.69 6.54 2.32
C ILE A 141 -10.29 5.94 2.37
N SER A 142 -9.29 6.77 2.14
CA SER A 142 -7.90 6.32 2.04
C SER A 142 -6.95 7.51 2.06
N PRO A 143 -5.75 7.38 2.67
CA PRO A 143 -4.68 8.36 2.52
C PRO A 143 -4.31 8.67 1.05
N TYR A 144 -4.54 7.74 0.13
CA TYR A 144 -4.30 8.00 -1.30
C TYR A 144 -5.24 9.03 -1.93
N MET A 145 -6.35 9.39 -1.27
CA MET A 145 -7.18 10.52 -1.71
C MET A 145 -6.42 11.84 -1.67
N GLN A 146 -5.39 11.94 -0.82
CA GLN A 146 -4.45 13.08 -0.83
C GLN A 146 -3.76 13.25 -2.19
N ALA A 147 -3.55 12.18 -2.94
CA ALA A 147 -2.96 12.27 -4.29
C ALA A 147 -3.93 12.85 -5.34
N LEU A 148 -5.25 12.71 -5.16
CA LEU A 148 -6.22 13.38 -6.05
C LEU A 148 -6.24 14.90 -5.80
N PHE A 149 -6.18 15.29 -4.53
CA PHE A 149 -6.31 16.68 -4.08
C PHE A 149 -5.07 17.14 -3.29
N PRO A 150 -3.89 17.20 -3.93
CA PRO A 150 -2.64 17.46 -3.22
C PRO A 150 -2.50 18.85 -2.62
N ALA A 151 -3.32 19.82 -3.05
CA ALA A 151 -3.33 21.16 -2.50
C ALA A 151 -4.23 21.28 -1.24
N THR A 152 -5.37 20.59 -1.22
CA THR A 152 -6.35 20.71 -0.13
C THR A 152 -6.42 19.48 0.77
N GLY A 153 -6.08 18.31 0.24
CA GLY A 153 -6.37 17.02 0.85
C GLY A 153 -7.85 16.64 0.76
N ASP A 154 -8.20 15.44 1.17
CA ASP A 154 -9.60 14.99 1.30
C ASP A 154 -10.07 15.08 2.76
N GLY A 155 -9.53 16.04 3.51
CA GLY A 155 -9.89 16.27 4.91
C GLY A 155 -9.70 15.01 5.76
N ALA A 156 -10.63 14.76 6.68
CA ALA A 156 -10.59 13.61 7.57
C ALA A 156 -10.73 12.25 6.85
N TYR A 157 -11.26 12.20 5.62
CA TYR A 157 -11.38 10.95 4.84
C TYR A 157 -10.03 10.40 4.35
N SER A 158 -8.97 11.22 4.35
CA SER A 158 -7.59 10.80 4.07
C SER A 158 -6.75 10.57 5.33
N ALA A 159 -7.36 10.51 6.52
CA ALA A 159 -6.66 10.29 7.76
C ALA A 159 -5.99 8.91 7.80
N VAL A 160 -4.77 8.87 8.32
CA VAL A 160 -4.06 7.61 8.58
C VAL A 160 -4.48 6.98 9.91
N ASP A 161 -4.99 7.79 10.84
CA ASP A 161 -5.57 7.36 12.11
C ASP A 161 -7.08 7.10 11.93
N PRO A 162 -7.56 5.85 12.11
CA PRO A 162 -8.98 5.52 12.03
C PRO A 162 -9.87 6.34 12.98
N ALA A 163 -9.34 6.74 14.13
CA ALA A 163 -10.09 7.54 15.10
C ALA A 163 -10.42 8.97 14.61
N LYS A 164 -9.69 9.45 13.61
CA LYS A 164 -9.90 10.76 12.98
C LYS A 164 -10.87 10.73 11.80
N LEU A 165 -11.35 9.54 11.41
CA LEU A 165 -12.34 9.42 10.34
C LEU A 165 -13.68 9.98 10.77
N PRO A 166 -14.46 10.55 9.84
CA PRO A 166 -15.82 11.03 10.14
C PRO A 166 -16.73 9.91 10.64
N PRO A 167 -17.80 10.23 11.38
CA PRO A 167 -18.79 9.26 11.82
C PRO A 167 -19.30 8.38 10.67
N GLY A 168 -19.32 7.06 10.88
CA GLY A 168 -19.74 6.06 9.90
C GLY A 168 -18.69 5.71 8.84
N ALA A 169 -17.66 6.53 8.62
CA ALA A 169 -16.65 6.28 7.59
C ALA A 169 -15.81 5.03 7.88
N LEU A 170 -15.49 4.75 9.14
CA LEU A 170 -14.78 3.53 9.51
C LEU A 170 -15.61 2.28 9.19
N ALA A 171 -16.89 2.28 9.52
CA ALA A 171 -17.80 1.15 9.22
C ALA A 171 -17.94 0.96 7.69
N GLU A 172 -18.06 2.03 6.91
CA GLU A 172 -18.06 1.98 5.44
C GLU A 172 -16.74 1.39 4.90
N TRP A 173 -15.61 1.81 5.45
CA TRP A 173 -14.29 1.27 5.08
C TRP A 173 -14.20 -0.22 5.39
N GLN A 174 -14.61 -0.65 6.60
CA GLN A 174 -14.60 -2.06 7.01
C GLN A 174 -15.49 -2.93 6.13
N ALA A 175 -16.69 -2.47 5.79
CA ALA A 175 -17.60 -3.20 4.91
C ALA A 175 -17.02 -3.38 3.50
N ASN A 176 -16.44 -2.33 2.91
CA ASN A 176 -15.79 -2.41 1.60
C ASN A 176 -14.51 -3.26 1.65
N PHE A 177 -13.77 -3.23 2.74
CA PHE A 177 -12.59 -4.07 2.91
C PHE A 177 -12.98 -5.54 2.96
N LEU A 178 -13.97 -5.90 3.78
CA LEU A 178 -14.47 -7.27 3.86
C LEU A 178 -15.02 -7.77 2.52
N LEU A 179 -15.79 -6.93 1.81
CA LEU A 179 -16.27 -7.25 0.45
C LEU A 179 -15.13 -7.55 -0.51
N PHE A 180 -14.09 -6.71 -0.52
CA PHE A 180 -12.92 -6.92 -1.37
C PHE A 180 -12.21 -8.25 -1.06
N LEU A 181 -12.05 -8.58 0.22
CA LEU A 181 -11.44 -9.85 0.63
C LEU A 181 -12.32 -11.07 0.27
N LYS A 182 -13.63 -10.97 0.39
CA LYS A 182 -14.57 -12.00 -0.06
C LYS A 182 -14.42 -12.28 -1.57
N LYS A 183 -14.33 -11.22 -2.38
CA LYS A 183 -14.08 -11.33 -3.84
C LYS A 183 -12.73 -12.01 -4.15
N LEU A 184 -11.67 -11.69 -3.40
CA LEU A 184 -10.37 -12.36 -3.54
C LEU A 184 -10.46 -13.84 -3.13
N SER A 185 -11.13 -14.15 -2.02
CA SER A 185 -11.32 -15.52 -1.53
C SER A 185 -12.13 -16.34 -2.52
N PHE A 186 -13.22 -15.82 -3.04
CA PHE A 186 -14.04 -16.44 -4.09
C PHE A 186 -13.20 -16.78 -5.33
N SER A 187 -12.35 -15.84 -5.77
CA SER A 187 -11.52 -16.04 -6.97
C SER A 187 -10.36 -17.02 -6.78
N LYS A 188 -9.83 -17.18 -5.55
CA LYS A 188 -8.53 -17.85 -5.31
C LYS A 188 -8.59 -19.01 -4.32
N GLY A 189 -9.46 -18.97 -3.32
CA GLY A 189 -9.58 -20.02 -2.30
C GLY A 189 -8.31 -20.28 -1.48
N LYS A 190 -7.52 -19.22 -1.16
CA LYS A 190 -6.25 -19.29 -0.44
C LYS A 190 -6.17 -18.24 0.65
N ARG A 191 -5.27 -18.44 1.63
CA ARG A 191 -4.98 -17.41 2.63
C ARG A 191 -4.42 -16.16 1.97
N ILE A 192 -4.93 -15.00 2.36
CA ILE A 192 -4.62 -13.72 1.71
C ILE A 192 -3.47 -13.03 2.44
N VAL A 193 -2.46 -12.59 1.69
CA VAL A 193 -1.42 -11.66 2.15
C VAL A 193 -1.73 -10.27 1.64
N LEU A 194 -1.76 -9.32 2.55
CA LEU A 194 -2.11 -7.93 2.30
C LEU A 194 -0.94 -7.01 2.64
N LYS A 195 -0.80 -5.94 1.88
CA LYS A 195 0.27 -4.99 2.08
C LYS A 195 -0.22 -3.57 1.81
N SER A 196 -0.46 -2.84 2.89
CA SER A 196 -0.86 -1.44 2.83
C SER A 196 -0.14 -0.64 3.92
N PRO A 197 0.63 0.41 3.57
CA PRO A 197 1.31 1.22 4.57
C PRO A 197 0.40 1.80 5.66
N PRO A 198 -0.82 2.29 5.36
CA PRO A 198 -1.77 2.73 6.37
C PRO A 198 -2.19 1.68 7.40
N HIS A 199 -2.03 0.38 7.11
CA HIS A 199 -2.33 -0.68 8.10
C HIS A 199 -1.46 -0.61 9.34
N LEU A 200 -0.30 0.05 9.26
CA LEU A 200 0.55 0.35 10.43
C LEU A 200 -0.21 1.10 11.54
N GLY A 201 -1.18 1.93 11.18
CA GLY A 201 -2.05 2.65 12.13
C GLY A 201 -3.42 1.99 12.37
N ARG A 202 -3.68 0.78 11.85
CA ARG A 202 -5.01 0.14 11.89
C ARG A 202 -5.02 -1.20 12.64
N ILE A 203 -4.01 -1.50 13.46
CA ILE A 203 -3.85 -2.83 14.09
C ILE A 203 -5.07 -3.21 14.90
N SER A 204 -5.58 -2.34 15.78
CA SER A 204 -6.78 -2.60 16.58
C SER A 204 -8.01 -2.91 15.73
N VAL A 205 -8.19 -2.16 14.65
CA VAL A 205 -9.30 -2.38 13.69
C VAL A 205 -9.16 -3.73 12.99
N LEU A 206 -7.94 -4.07 12.54
CA LEU A 206 -7.66 -5.32 11.83
C LEU A 206 -7.82 -6.54 12.74
N LEU A 207 -7.38 -6.46 14.00
CA LEU A 207 -7.57 -7.53 14.98
C LEU A 207 -9.06 -7.77 15.30
N ASN A 208 -9.86 -6.69 15.41
CA ASN A 208 -11.29 -6.79 15.60
C ASN A 208 -12.01 -7.42 14.40
N MET A 209 -11.56 -7.09 13.16
CA MET A 209 -12.13 -7.68 11.94
C MET A 209 -11.69 -9.13 11.71
N PHE A 210 -10.46 -9.45 12.05
CA PHE A 210 -9.81 -10.73 11.74
C PHE A 210 -9.06 -11.29 12.95
N PRO A 211 -9.75 -11.82 13.95
CA PRO A 211 -9.09 -12.52 15.05
C PRO A 211 -8.20 -13.64 14.52
N GLY A 212 -6.95 -13.72 15.00
CA GLY A 212 -5.95 -14.68 14.52
C GLY A 212 -5.17 -14.21 13.27
N ALA A 213 -5.35 -12.98 12.83
CA ALA A 213 -4.48 -12.38 11.79
C ALA A 213 -3.00 -12.40 12.22
N LYS A 214 -2.11 -12.55 11.23
CA LYS A 214 -0.65 -12.48 11.43
C LYS A 214 -0.14 -11.16 10.87
N PHE A 215 0.90 -10.62 11.51
CA PHE A 215 1.48 -9.33 11.15
C PHE A 215 2.97 -9.46 10.92
N ILE A 216 3.47 -8.82 9.87
CA ILE A 216 4.89 -8.75 9.54
C ILE A 216 5.25 -7.29 9.43
N HIS A 217 6.04 -6.78 10.36
CA HIS A 217 6.46 -5.39 10.37
C HIS A 217 7.87 -5.24 9.80
N ILE A 218 7.98 -4.50 8.70
CA ILE A 218 9.27 -4.21 8.06
C ILE A 218 9.64 -2.74 8.21
N VAL A 219 10.85 -2.50 8.71
CA VAL A 219 11.45 -1.18 8.87
C VAL A 219 12.64 -1.00 7.94
N ARG A 220 13.01 0.23 7.67
CA ARG A 220 14.15 0.60 6.83
C ARG A 220 14.78 1.88 7.35
N ASN A 221 16.06 2.12 7.01
CA ASN A 221 16.75 3.36 7.35
C ASN A 221 15.87 4.59 7.07
N PRO A 222 15.57 5.42 8.11
CA PRO A 222 14.62 6.53 7.97
C PRO A 222 15.02 7.56 6.92
N TYR A 223 16.30 7.84 6.70
CA TYR A 223 16.74 8.75 5.64
C TYR A 223 16.40 8.21 4.25
N ALA A 224 16.64 6.91 4.01
CA ALA A 224 16.29 6.26 2.76
C ALA A 224 14.77 6.27 2.52
N VAL A 225 13.98 6.03 3.56
CA VAL A 225 12.51 6.10 3.53
C VAL A 225 12.03 7.50 3.16
N TYR A 226 12.57 8.54 3.80
CA TYR A 226 12.19 9.93 3.54
C TYR A 226 12.47 10.34 2.08
N LEU A 227 13.69 10.15 1.61
CA LEU A 227 14.10 10.51 0.25
C LEU A 227 13.28 9.77 -0.82
N SER A 228 13.05 8.48 -0.61
CA SER A 228 12.25 7.68 -1.52
C SER A 228 10.75 8.05 -1.49
N SER A 229 10.23 8.47 -0.33
CA SER A 229 8.85 8.94 -0.19
C SER A 229 8.63 10.27 -0.88
N GLN A 230 9.59 11.20 -0.84
CA GLN A 230 9.52 12.43 -1.62
C GLN A 230 9.33 12.16 -3.12
N LYS A 231 10.09 11.20 -3.69
CA LYS A 231 9.95 10.80 -5.09
C LYS A 231 8.57 10.20 -5.37
N LEU A 232 8.07 9.34 -4.47
CA LEU A 232 6.73 8.73 -4.60
C LEU A 232 5.65 9.81 -4.67
N TRP A 233 5.60 10.70 -3.71
CA TRP A 233 4.53 11.69 -3.59
C TRP A 233 4.63 12.84 -4.60
N ARG A 234 5.84 13.26 -4.99
CA ARG A 234 6.04 14.36 -5.96
C ARG A 234 5.84 13.93 -7.40
N SER A 235 6.25 12.72 -7.78
CA SER A 235 6.22 12.25 -9.16
C SER A 235 5.47 10.95 -9.37
N GLY A 236 5.58 9.99 -8.44
CA GLY A 236 4.99 8.66 -8.58
C GLY A 236 3.46 8.68 -8.60
N LEU A 237 2.83 9.60 -7.87
CA LEU A 237 1.37 9.76 -7.79
C LEU A 237 0.84 10.95 -8.59
N ALA A 238 1.70 11.69 -9.31
CA ALA A 238 1.32 12.89 -10.07
C ALA A 238 0.29 12.61 -11.18
N TYR A 239 0.23 11.38 -11.67
CA TYR A 239 -0.77 10.98 -12.67
C TYR A 239 -2.22 11.01 -12.15
N SER A 240 -2.42 10.94 -10.84
CA SER A 240 -3.76 10.98 -10.23
C SER A 240 -4.23 12.38 -9.82
N HIS A 241 -3.33 13.39 -9.83
CA HIS A 241 -3.65 14.74 -9.36
C HIS A 241 -4.81 15.39 -10.14
N LEU A 242 -5.75 16.00 -9.41
CA LEU A 242 -6.78 16.91 -9.89
C LEU A 242 -6.50 18.37 -9.51
N GLN A 243 -5.43 18.59 -8.74
CA GLN A 243 -4.96 19.91 -8.30
C GLN A 243 -3.45 20.03 -8.50
N LYS A 244 -2.92 21.25 -8.52
CA LYS A 244 -1.48 21.48 -8.49
C LYS A 244 -0.94 21.13 -7.09
N ALA A 245 0.07 20.28 -7.03
CA ALA A 245 0.70 19.93 -5.77
C ALA A 245 1.53 21.08 -5.21
N ASP A 246 1.47 21.28 -3.88
CA ASP A 246 2.38 22.13 -3.13
C ASP A 246 3.51 21.26 -2.54
N PRO A 247 4.77 21.47 -2.96
CA PRO A 247 5.89 20.67 -2.48
C PRO A 247 6.13 20.75 -0.96
N ARG A 248 5.87 21.92 -0.34
CA ARG A 248 6.03 22.11 1.11
C ARG A 248 4.98 21.31 1.88
N ARG A 249 3.74 21.35 1.41
CA ARG A 249 2.65 20.56 1.99
C ARG A 249 2.90 19.06 1.88
N LEU A 250 3.39 18.58 0.73
CA LEU A 250 3.73 17.18 0.55
C LEU A 250 4.89 16.74 1.46
N GLU A 251 5.89 17.60 1.65
CA GLU A 251 7.00 17.33 2.58
C GLU A 251 6.49 17.20 4.02
N GLU A 252 5.68 18.16 4.49
CA GLU A 252 5.11 18.08 5.83
C GLU A 252 4.19 16.87 6.03
N LEU A 253 3.45 16.49 5.01
CA LEU A 253 2.62 15.29 5.01
C LEU A 253 3.48 14.02 5.21
N ILE A 254 4.59 13.90 4.49
CA ILE A 254 5.52 12.77 4.61
C ILE A 254 6.08 12.69 6.05
N LEU A 255 6.52 13.85 6.58
CA LEU A 255 7.11 13.92 7.91
C LEU A 255 6.11 13.61 9.02
N SER A 256 4.90 14.17 8.94
CA SER A 256 3.86 14.01 9.96
C SER A 256 3.22 12.61 9.94
N TRP A 257 2.90 12.09 8.76
CA TRP A 257 2.31 10.74 8.65
C TRP A 257 3.26 9.63 9.10
N TYR A 258 4.57 9.80 8.90
CA TYR A 258 5.55 8.86 9.44
C TYR A 258 5.45 8.79 10.97
N MET A 259 5.47 9.94 11.63
CA MET A 259 5.37 10.03 13.09
C MET A 259 4.04 9.49 13.60
N GLU A 260 2.95 9.86 12.96
CA GLU A 260 1.60 9.45 13.35
C GLU A 260 1.42 7.94 13.23
N LEU A 261 1.80 7.35 12.11
CA LEU A 261 1.69 5.90 11.88
C LEU A 261 2.53 5.09 12.86
N TYR A 262 3.76 5.51 13.14
CA TYR A 262 4.60 4.80 14.13
C TYR A 262 4.09 5.00 15.56
N ALA A 263 3.56 6.16 15.91
CA ALA A 263 2.91 6.37 17.21
C ALA A 263 1.70 5.44 17.41
N LEU A 264 0.87 5.29 16.36
CA LEU A 264 -0.26 4.37 16.35
C LEU A 264 0.21 2.90 16.45
N PHE A 265 1.25 2.54 15.71
CA PHE A 265 1.86 1.21 15.78
C PHE A 265 2.34 0.87 17.17
N GLU A 266 3.14 1.74 17.81
CA GLU A 266 3.66 1.50 19.14
C GLU A 266 2.56 1.47 20.21
N ARG A 267 1.47 2.23 20.02
CA ARG A 267 0.29 2.16 20.89
C ARG A 267 -0.41 0.80 20.79
N ASP A 268 -0.61 0.29 19.58
CA ASP A 268 -1.50 -0.85 19.32
C ASP A 268 -0.74 -2.19 19.20
N ARG A 269 0.58 -2.19 19.07
CA ARG A 269 1.37 -3.43 18.89
C ARG A 269 1.22 -4.43 20.06
N CYS A 270 0.99 -3.93 21.28
CA CYS A 270 0.77 -4.78 22.45
C CYS A 270 -0.56 -5.56 22.39
N LEU A 271 -1.49 -5.20 21.49
CA LEU A 271 -2.74 -5.92 21.26
C LEU A 271 -2.54 -7.17 20.41
N ILE A 272 -1.41 -7.27 19.69
CA ILE A 272 -1.12 -8.43 18.83
C ILE A 272 -0.73 -9.61 19.72
N PRO A 273 -1.42 -10.77 19.57
CA PRO A 273 -1.12 -11.95 20.36
C PRO A 273 0.34 -12.44 20.17
N PRO A 274 0.97 -13.02 21.20
CA PRO A 274 2.27 -13.67 21.07
C PRO A 274 2.31 -14.65 19.89
N GLY A 275 3.43 -14.67 19.13
CA GLY A 275 3.57 -15.50 17.91
C GLY A 275 2.72 -15.06 16.73
N SER A 276 2.18 -13.82 16.76
CA SER A 276 1.43 -13.25 15.63
C SER A 276 2.03 -11.98 15.06
N LEU A 277 3.20 -11.54 15.57
CA LEU A 277 3.98 -10.42 15.01
C LEU A 277 5.41 -10.85 14.76
N PHE A 278 5.91 -10.65 13.56
CA PHE A 278 7.33 -10.76 13.21
C PHE A 278 7.85 -9.39 12.75
N GLU A 279 8.99 -8.96 13.31
CA GLU A 279 9.62 -7.67 12.96
C GLU A 279 10.97 -7.92 12.27
N LEU A 280 11.23 -7.21 11.15
CA LEU A 280 12.48 -7.32 10.42
C LEU A 280 12.93 -5.98 9.85
N ARG A 281 14.24 -5.88 9.58
CA ARG A 281 14.82 -4.75 8.84
C ARG A 281 14.90 -5.08 7.36
N PHE A 282 14.62 -4.10 6.51
CA PHE A 282 14.75 -4.27 5.06
C PHE A 282 16.17 -4.66 4.64
N GLU A 283 17.16 -4.10 5.30
CA GLU A 283 18.58 -4.36 5.02
C GLU A 283 18.95 -5.83 5.27
N ASP A 284 18.39 -6.45 6.31
CA ASP A 284 18.60 -7.87 6.60
C ASP A 284 17.92 -8.75 5.55
N LEU A 285 16.67 -8.42 5.19
CA LEU A 285 15.94 -9.12 4.12
C LEU A 285 16.67 -9.04 2.77
N GLU A 286 17.35 -7.94 2.50
CA GLU A 286 18.10 -7.74 1.27
C GLU A 286 19.41 -8.53 1.26
N THR A 287 20.08 -8.62 2.41
CA THR A 287 21.39 -9.29 2.54
C THR A 287 21.21 -10.80 2.67
N SER A 288 20.27 -11.26 3.47
CA SER A 288 20.04 -12.67 3.80
C SER A 288 18.56 -13.05 3.64
N PRO A 289 18.00 -12.98 2.43
CA PRO A 289 16.57 -13.18 2.20
C PRO A 289 16.06 -14.57 2.59
N ARG A 290 16.90 -15.63 2.45
CA ARG A 290 16.51 -16.99 2.85
C ARG A 290 16.32 -17.08 4.36
N GLU A 291 17.31 -16.66 5.11
CA GLU A 291 17.33 -16.74 6.56
C GLU A 291 16.20 -15.92 7.17
N CYS A 292 15.97 -14.69 6.64
CA CYS A 292 14.87 -13.84 7.08
C CYS A 292 13.50 -14.48 6.82
N LEU A 293 13.28 -15.09 5.65
CA LEU A 293 12.01 -15.75 5.34
C LEU A 293 11.83 -17.02 6.14
N GLU A 294 12.89 -17.82 6.36
CA GLU A 294 12.84 -19.04 7.16
C GLU A 294 12.42 -18.73 8.60
N THR A 295 13.07 -17.74 9.22
CA THR A 295 12.73 -17.26 10.56
C THR A 295 11.28 -16.74 10.61
N LEU A 296 10.87 -15.94 9.62
CA LEU A 296 9.51 -15.43 9.50
C LEU A 296 8.47 -16.57 9.47
N TYR A 297 8.71 -17.59 8.65
CA TYR A 297 7.80 -18.74 8.54
C TYR A 297 7.72 -19.53 9.84
N ALA A 298 8.87 -19.73 10.51
CA ALA A 298 8.94 -20.44 11.78
C ALA A 298 8.22 -19.66 12.90
N GLU A 299 8.50 -18.35 13.07
CA GLU A 299 7.91 -17.56 14.14
C GLU A 299 6.39 -17.32 13.97
N LEU A 300 5.92 -17.22 12.73
CA LEU A 300 4.51 -17.06 12.44
C LEU A 300 3.75 -18.37 12.23
N ASP A 301 4.41 -19.52 12.41
CA ASP A 301 3.84 -20.85 12.18
C ASP A 301 3.17 -20.94 10.79
N LEU A 302 3.92 -20.57 9.74
CA LEU A 302 3.47 -20.66 8.37
C LEU A 302 3.98 -21.96 7.73
N PRO A 303 3.13 -22.70 6.99
CA PRO A 303 3.54 -23.94 6.35
C PRO A 303 4.33 -23.70 5.06
N ASN A 304 5.02 -24.74 4.58
CA ASN A 304 5.56 -24.84 3.22
C ASN A 304 6.68 -23.85 2.88
N PHE A 305 7.55 -23.48 3.83
CA PHE A 305 8.67 -22.56 3.61
C PHE A 305 9.54 -22.97 2.39
N GLU A 306 9.96 -24.24 2.28
CA GLU A 306 10.84 -24.67 1.20
C GLU A 306 10.22 -24.47 -0.19
N LEU A 307 8.92 -24.66 -0.33
CA LEU A 307 8.21 -24.43 -1.59
C LEU A 307 8.14 -22.94 -1.94
N CYS A 308 7.92 -22.10 -0.93
CA CYS A 308 8.02 -20.65 -1.08
C CYS A 308 9.43 -20.24 -1.49
N TRP A 309 10.46 -20.73 -0.78
CA TRP A 309 11.84 -20.37 -1.05
C TRP A 309 12.32 -20.75 -2.45
N GLN A 310 12.00 -21.96 -2.92
CA GLN A 310 12.35 -22.37 -4.29
C GLN A 310 11.89 -21.36 -5.34
N ARG A 311 10.67 -20.86 -5.22
CA ARG A 311 10.09 -19.87 -6.14
C ARG A 311 10.64 -18.47 -5.89
N ALA A 312 10.81 -18.07 -4.63
CA ALA A 312 11.41 -16.79 -4.24
C ALA A 312 12.85 -16.67 -4.75
N ALA A 313 13.64 -17.74 -4.66
CA ALA A 313 15.00 -17.77 -5.20
C ALA A 313 15.03 -17.61 -6.73
N GLN A 314 14.04 -18.18 -7.45
CA GLN A 314 13.90 -17.93 -8.90
C GLN A 314 13.52 -16.48 -9.21
N TYR A 315 12.63 -15.91 -8.43
CA TYR A 315 12.24 -14.50 -8.54
C TYR A 315 13.44 -13.58 -8.28
N LEU A 316 14.22 -13.82 -7.22
CA LEU A 316 15.42 -13.05 -6.89
C LEU A 316 16.49 -13.11 -7.99
N ARG A 317 16.72 -14.28 -8.58
CA ARG A 317 17.64 -14.40 -9.73
C ARG A 317 17.20 -13.54 -10.92
N LYS A 318 15.90 -13.47 -11.21
CA LYS A 318 15.36 -12.61 -12.27
C LYS A 318 15.51 -11.12 -11.96
N LEU A 319 15.58 -10.74 -10.68
CA LEU A 319 15.80 -9.36 -10.23
C LEU A 319 17.27 -8.92 -10.30
N GLY A 320 18.22 -9.81 -10.58
CA GLY A 320 19.67 -9.54 -10.54
C GLY A 320 20.16 -8.36 -11.41
N GLY A 321 19.30 -7.78 -12.25
CA GLY A 321 19.55 -6.53 -12.99
C GLY A 321 18.78 -5.31 -12.46
N TYR A 322 18.09 -5.42 -11.34
CA TYR A 322 17.30 -4.30 -10.79
C TYR A 322 18.20 -3.18 -10.29
N LYS A 323 18.09 -2.02 -10.93
CA LYS A 323 18.83 -0.81 -10.52
C LYS A 323 17.98 -0.04 -9.50
N LYS A 324 18.46 0.02 -8.26
CA LYS A 324 17.86 0.87 -7.23
C LYS A 324 18.00 2.34 -7.58
N ASN A 325 17.02 3.14 -7.15
CA ASN A 325 17.16 4.58 -7.21
C ASN A 325 18.28 5.04 -6.27
N ARG A 326 19.13 5.94 -6.74
CA ARG A 326 20.10 6.63 -5.89
C ARG A 326 19.52 7.97 -5.46
N HIS A 327 19.57 8.25 -4.19
CA HIS A 327 19.10 9.51 -3.60
C HIS A 327 20.26 10.19 -2.89
N ARG A 328 20.25 11.51 -2.90
CA ARG A 328 21.26 12.34 -2.20
C ARG A 328 20.58 13.04 -1.04
N LEU A 329 21.08 12.81 0.18
CA LEU A 329 20.65 13.48 1.40
C LEU A 329 21.49 14.74 1.59
N VAL A 330 20.86 15.89 1.64
CA VAL A 330 21.51 17.19 1.96
C VAL A 330 21.30 17.53 3.43
N GLU A 331 22.08 18.51 3.95
CA GLU A 331 22.07 18.83 5.39
C GLU A 331 20.69 19.25 5.90
N GLU A 332 19.95 20.05 5.17
CA GLU A 332 18.60 20.48 5.57
C GLU A 332 17.65 19.28 5.77
N GLU A 333 17.65 18.34 4.84
CA GLU A 333 16.84 17.12 4.91
C GLU A 333 17.30 16.20 6.05
N ARG A 334 18.64 16.06 6.21
CA ARG A 334 19.24 15.30 7.30
C ARG A 334 18.77 15.83 8.65
N ALA A 335 18.88 17.14 8.86
CA ALA A 335 18.51 17.77 10.12
C ALA A 335 17.02 17.58 10.44
N LYS A 336 16.13 17.81 9.46
CA LYS A 336 14.69 17.61 9.59
C LYS A 336 14.36 16.18 9.98
N VAL A 337 14.90 15.19 9.25
CA VAL A 337 14.62 13.76 9.49
C VAL A 337 15.21 13.32 10.84
N SER A 338 16.45 13.70 11.16
CA SER A 338 17.07 13.35 12.43
C SER A 338 16.27 13.87 13.62
N GLN A 339 15.75 15.10 13.53
CA GLN A 339 14.95 15.71 14.60
C GLN A 339 13.54 15.10 14.70
N ARG A 340 12.82 15.06 13.57
CA ARG A 340 11.41 14.65 13.54
C ARG A 340 11.23 13.16 13.79
N TRP A 341 12.15 12.32 13.30
CA TRP A 341 12.05 10.86 13.36
C TRP A 341 13.04 10.22 14.35
N ALA A 342 13.59 10.99 15.28
CA ALA A 342 14.60 10.56 16.28
C ALA A 342 14.22 9.27 16.99
N PHE A 343 12.93 9.11 17.35
CA PHE A 343 12.41 7.92 18.03
C PHE A 343 12.70 6.64 17.23
N ASN A 344 12.46 6.66 15.91
CA ASN A 344 12.61 5.47 15.06
C ASN A 344 14.09 5.09 14.85
N PHE A 345 15.00 6.06 14.83
CA PHE A 345 16.43 5.76 14.80
C PHE A 345 16.84 4.97 16.05
N ALA A 346 16.45 5.44 17.23
CA ALA A 346 16.75 4.77 18.50
C ALA A 346 16.03 3.42 18.61
N ARG A 347 14.74 3.36 18.28
CA ARG A 347 13.88 2.17 18.40
C ARG A 347 14.37 0.99 17.55
N TYR A 348 14.83 1.26 16.32
CA TYR A 348 15.23 0.24 15.35
C TYR A 348 16.75 0.16 15.13
N GLY A 349 17.55 0.85 15.95
CA GLY A 349 19.01 0.76 15.93
C GLY A 349 19.66 1.33 14.67
N TYR A 350 19.05 2.35 14.03
CA TYR A 350 19.68 3.04 12.92
C TYR A 350 20.59 4.18 13.40
N PRO A 351 21.83 4.29 12.87
CA PRO A 351 22.71 5.38 13.26
C PRO A 351 22.22 6.73 12.73
N LEU A 352 22.34 7.77 13.56
CA LEU A 352 22.18 9.14 13.13
C LEU A 352 23.43 9.56 12.34
N ILE A 353 23.24 10.18 11.16
CA ILE A 353 24.32 10.77 10.41
C ILE A 353 24.73 12.11 11.09
N PRO A 354 26.03 12.34 11.38
CA PRO A 354 26.47 13.61 11.92
C PRO A 354 26.18 14.77 10.95
N PRO A 355 26.22 16.03 11.42
CA PRO A 355 26.04 17.19 10.54
C PRO A 355 26.96 17.16 9.34
N LEU A 356 26.38 17.40 8.16
CA LEU A 356 27.11 17.43 6.90
C LEU A 356 27.75 18.81 6.69
N GLY A 357 28.97 18.86 6.19
CA GLY A 357 29.59 20.12 5.76
C GLY A 357 28.83 20.76 4.59
N GLN A 358 29.07 22.05 4.35
CA GLN A 358 28.47 22.76 3.19
C GLN A 358 28.80 22.05 1.88
N GLY A 359 27.80 21.79 1.06
CA GLY A 359 27.94 21.11 -0.23
C GLY A 359 28.17 19.59 -0.18
N VAL A 360 28.24 19.00 1.02
CA VAL A 360 28.36 17.55 1.19
C VAL A 360 26.98 16.89 1.12
N ALA A 361 26.91 15.74 0.45
CA ALA A 361 25.70 14.92 0.41
C ALA A 361 26.05 13.44 0.56
N VAL A 362 25.20 12.69 1.29
CA VAL A 362 25.31 11.24 1.46
C VAL A 362 24.36 10.54 0.51
N SER A 363 24.83 9.48 -0.14
CA SER A 363 24.03 8.70 -1.08
C SER A 363 23.33 7.52 -0.40
N PHE A 364 22.04 7.32 -0.73
CA PHE A 364 21.23 6.18 -0.34
C PHE A 364 20.69 5.44 -1.57
N SER A 365 20.59 4.14 -1.49
CA SER A 365 20.05 3.28 -2.56
C SER A 365 18.83 2.48 -2.08
#